data_78f33262f6cb7e96dbfd5a6d5472cd46
#
_entry.id   78f33262f6cb7e96dbfd5a6d5472cd46
#
_cell.length_a   1.000
_cell.length_b   1.000
_cell.length_c   1.000
_cell.angle_alpha   90.00
_cell.angle_beta   90.00
_cell.angle_gamma   90.00
#
_symmetry.space_group_name_H-M   'P 1'
#
loop_
_entity.id
_entity.type
_entity.pdbx_description
1 polymer ?
#
loop_
_entity_poly.entity_id
_entity_poly.type
_entity_poly.pdbx_seq_one_letter_code
_entity_poly.pdbx_strand_id
1 'polypeptide(L)'
;MLLAEVAQATQRLADAGVPSPRFDAEELAAHVHGVKRSQLHMVADADFDARYWEAIAHREAREPLQHITGRAFFRYLELHVGPGVFVPRPETESVVGWAIDAVRAMDVVEPLIVDLCTGSGAIALALAQEVPRSRVHAVELSEDALVWTRKNVEGSRVVLHQGDALTALPELDGQVDLVVSNPPYIPLTEWEHVAPEARDHDPELALFSGEDGLDTIRGIERTAHRLLRPGGVVVIEHADTQGGQVPWIFTEERGWADAADHPDLNNRPRFATARRATP
;
A
#
# COMPACT_ATOMS: atom_id res chain seq x y z
N MET A 1 -22.46 18.34 -24.41
CA MET A 1 -21.26 17.68 -24.97
C MET A 1 -20.41 17.02 -23.89
N LEU A 2 -20.04 17.66 -22.78
CA LEU A 2 -19.29 17.02 -21.68
C LEU A 2 -19.82 15.63 -21.32
N LEU A 3 -21.14 15.50 -21.18
CA LEU A 3 -21.78 14.21 -20.90
C LEU A 3 -21.63 13.19 -22.05
N ALA A 4 -21.51 13.66 -23.31
CA ALA A 4 -21.35 12.77 -24.45
C ALA A 4 -19.92 12.24 -24.55
N GLU A 5 -18.90 13.08 -24.36
CA GLU A 5 -17.47 12.69 -24.35
C GLU A 5 -17.18 11.71 -23.19
N VAL A 6 -17.63 12.03 -21.96
CA VAL A 6 -17.49 11.14 -20.83
C VAL A 6 -18.28 9.85 -21.03
N ALA A 7 -19.47 9.89 -21.65
CA ALA A 7 -20.23 8.68 -21.94
C ALA A 7 -19.53 7.81 -22.99
N GLN A 8 -18.94 8.39 -24.02
CA GLN A 8 -18.15 7.67 -25.02
C GLN A 8 -16.90 7.03 -24.38
N ALA A 9 -16.18 7.79 -23.56
CA ALA A 9 -15.02 7.28 -22.83
C ALA A 9 -15.41 6.14 -21.85
N THR A 10 -16.53 6.31 -21.14
CA THR A 10 -17.09 5.26 -20.27
C THR A 10 -17.34 3.97 -21.04
N GLN A 11 -17.94 4.04 -22.24
CA GLN A 11 -18.19 2.85 -23.05
C GLN A 11 -16.89 2.20 -23.49
N ARG A 12 -15.90 2.97 -23.97
CA ARG A 12 -14.59 2.45 -24.37
C ARG A 12 -13.90 1.71 -23.21
N LEU A 13 -13.87 2.33 -22.02
CA LEU A 13 -13.27 1.72 -20.84
C LEU A 13 -14.03 0.47 -20.39
N ALA A 14 -15.35 0.45 -20.52
CA ALA A 14 -16.16 -0.74 -20.22
C ALA A 14 -15.84 -1.89 -21.18
N ASP A 15 -15.72 -1.61 -22.48
CA ASP A 15 -15.37 -2.59 -23.52
C ASP A 15 -13.96 -3.16 -23.30
N ALA A 16 -13.04 -2.35 -22.72
CA ALA A 16 -11.70 -2.77 -22.30
C ALA A 16 -11.68 -3.53 -20.94
N GLY A 17 -12.84 -3.74 -20.31
CA GLY A 17 -12.95 -4.48 -19.05
C GLY A 17 -12.47 -3.71 -17.81
N VAL A 18 -12.41 -2.38 -17.86
CA VAL A 18 -12.08 -1.55 -16.70
C VAL A 18 -13.18 -1.68 -15.65
N PRO A 19 -12.85 -1.96 -14.36
CA PRO A 19 -13.86 -2.25 -13.33
C PRO A 19 -14.81 -1.07 -13.01
N SER A 20 -14.31 0.16 -13.11
CA SER A 20 -15.06 1.39 -12.77
C SER A 20 -15.05 2.41 -13.90
N PRO A 21 -15.56 2.07 -15.09
CA PRO A 21 -15.28 2.81 -16.32
C PRO A 21 -15.77 4.26 -16.29
N ARG A 22 -16.94 4.51 -15.69
CA ARG A 22 -17.48 5.87 -15.56
C ARG A 22 -16.67 6.72 -14.57
N PHE A 23 -16.32 6.13 -13.43
CA PHE A 23 -15.50 6.82 -12.43
C PHE A 23 -14.16 7.21 -13.04
N ASP A 24 -13.49 6.28 -13.73
CA ASP A 24 -12.19 6.50 -14.34
C ASP A 24 -12.28 7.56 -15.46
N ALA A 25 -13.30 7.52 -16.30
CA ALA A 25 -13.53 8.53 -17.34
C ALA A 25 -13.73 9.95 -16.75
N GLU A 26 -14.50 10.06 -15.65
CA GLU A 26 -14.73 11.33 -14.98
C GLU A 26 -13.44 11.83 -14.26
N GLU A 27 -12.66 10.97 -13.61
CA GLU A 27 -11.40 11.34 -12.95
C GLU A 27 -10.35 11.78 -13.95
N LEU A 28 -10.22 11.09 -15.10
CA LEU A 28 -9.29 11.49 -16.15
C LEU A 28 -9.68 12.84 -16.77
N ALA A 29 -10.98 13.09 -16.96
CA ALA A 29 -11.46 14.41 -17.40
C ALA A 29 -11.09 15.49 -16.37
N ALA A 30 -11.34 15.24 -15.10
CA ALA A 30 -10.99 16.16 -14.00
C ALA A 30 -9.49 16.44 -13.95
N HIS A 31 -8.68 15.39 -14.09
CA HIS A 31 -7.22 15.50 -14.10
C HIS A 31 -6.72 16.39 -15.24
N VAL A 32 -7.16 16.14 -16.48
CA VAL A 32 -6.72 16.89 -17.67
C VAL A 32 -7.09 18.37 -17.58
N HIS A 33 -8.26 18.67 -17.01
CA HIS A 33 -8.72 20.05 -16.85
C HIS A 33 -8.28 20.72 -15.54
N GLY A 34 -7.53 20.03 -14.66
CA GLY A 34 -7.05 20.59 -13.41
C GLY A 34 -8.15 20.98 -12.42
N VAL A 35 -9.29 20.28 -12.46
CA VAL A 35 -10.44 20.52 -11.58
C VAL A 35 -10.73 19.29 -10.71
N LYS A 36 -11.57 19.45 -9.69
CA LYS A 36 -12.10 18.29 -8.96
C LYS A 36 -13.21 17.63 -9.78
N ARG A 37 -13.39 16.30 -9.68
CA ARG A 37 -14.46 15.58 -10.35
C ARG A 37 -15.86 16.20 -10.13
N SER A 38 -16.12 16.68 -8.90
CA SER A 38 -17.36 17.40 -8.57
C SER A 38 -17.55 18.71 -9.33
N GLN A 39 -16.50 19.26 -9.94
CA GLN A 39 -16.49 20.52 -10.68
C GLN A 39 -16.51 20.32 -12.21
N LEU A 40 -16.55 19.09 -12.69
CA LEU A 40 -16.57 18.78 -14.13
C LEU A 40 -17.70 19.50 -14.88
N HIS A 41 -18.85 19.71 -14.21
CA HIS A 41 -19.97 20.44 -14.80
C HIS A 41 -19.68 21.91 -15.13
N MET A 42 -18.55 22.45 -14.61
CA MET A 42 -18.08 23.82 -14.87
C MET A 42 -17.11 23.89 -16.07
N VAL A 43 -16.65 22.74 -16.56
CA VAL A 43 -15.74 22.67 -17.72
C VAL A 43 -16.54 22.92 -19.01
N ALA A 44 -16.06 23.83 -19.84
CA ALA A 44 -16.70 24.14 -21.13
C ALA A 44 -16.56 22.97 -22.11
N ASP A 45 -17.57 22.75 -22.91
CA ASP A 45 -17.63 21.65 -23.90
C ASP A 45 -16.50 21.66 -24.95
N ALA A 46 -15.87 22.82 -25.17
CA ALA A 46 -14.80 22.99 -26.13
C ALA A 46 -13.41 22.56 -25.62
N ASP A 47 -13.32 22.20 -24.34
CA ASP A 47 -12.03 21.98 -23.68
C ASP A 47 -11.59 20.50 -23.64
N PHE A 48 -12.39 19.57 -24.19
CA PHE A 48 -11.99 18.17 -24.32
C PHE A 48 -11.00 18.00 -25.47
N ASP A 49 -9.72 18.12 -25.10
CA ASP A 49 -8.62 18.07 -26.01
C ASP A 49 -8.03 16.64 -26.20
N ALA A 50 -7.00 16.56 -27.04
CA ALA A 50 -6.31 15.32 -27.34
C ALA A 50 -5.75 14.63 -26.08
N ARG A 51 -5.37 15.38 -25.03
CA ARG A 51 -4.80 14.85 -23.78
C ARG A 51 -5.80 13.98 -23.02
N TYR A 52 -7.10 14.34 -23.07
CA TYR A 52 -8.14 13.49 -22.47
C TYR A 52 -8.21 12.12 -23.15
N TRP A 53 -8.28 12.12 -24.49
CA TRP A 53 -8.36 10.88 -25.25
C TRP A 53 -7.07 10.05 -25.20
N GLU A 54 -5.91 10.69 -25.05
CA GLU A 54 -4.65 10.03 -24.77
C GLU A 54 -4.70 9.32 -23.39
N ALA A 55 -5.15 10.01 -22.33
CA ALA A 55 -5.33 9.43 -21.02
C ALA A 55 -6.34 8.26 -21.02
N ILE A 56 -7.44 8.38 -21.80
CA ILE A 56 -8.39 7.29 -22.00
C ILE A 56 -7.72 6.09 -22.69
N ALA A 57 -6.88 6.31 -23.71
CA ALA A 57 -6.17 5.23 -24.39
C ALA A 57 -5.20 4.49 -23.47
N HIS A 58 -4.47 5.20 -22.61
CA HIS A 58 -3.65 4.60 -21.56
C HIS A 58 -4.50 3.73 -20.62
N ARG A 59 -5.64 4.23 -20.18
CA ARG A 59 -6.53 3.47 -19.29
C ARG A 59 -7.20 2.26 -19.98
N GLU A 60 -7.51 2.33 -21.27
CA GLU A 60 -7.94 1.19 -22.10
C GLU A 60 -6.87 0.10 -22.18
N ALA A 61 -5.59 0.49 -22.22
CA ALA A 61 -4.46 -0.42 -22.13
C ALA A 61 -4.23 -0.98 -20.72
N ARG A 62 -5.19 -0.76 -19.79
CA ARG A 62 -5.19 -1.20 -18.39
C ARG A 62 -4.10 -0.57 -17.53
N GLU A 63 -3.46 0.53 -17.98
CA GLU A 63 -2.59 1.32 -17.10
C GLU A 63 -3.39 1.81 -15.89
N PRO A 64 -2.87 1.69 -14.65
CA PRO A 64 -3.57 2.15 -13.45
C PRO A 64 -3.95 3.62 -13.54
N LEU A 65 -5.19 3.95 -13.17
CA LEU A 65 -5.67 5.33 -13.12
C LEU A 65 -4.71 6.23 -12.33
N GLN A 66 -4.17 5.72 -11.25
CA GLN A 66 -3.25 6.43 -10.36
C GLN A 66 -1.90 6.73 -11.04
N HIS A 67 -1.40 5.85 -11.91
CA HIS A 67 -0.19 6.11 -12.68
C HIS A 67 -0.43 7.20 -13.74
N ILE A 68 -1.56 7.15 -14.44
CA ILE A 68 -1.95 8.17 -15.45
C ILE A 68 -2.13 9.54 -14.80
N THR A 69 -2.75 9.59 -13.64
CA THR A 69 -3.00 10.87 -12.92
C THR A 69 -1.81 11.32 -12.07
N GLY A 70 -0.84 10.43 -11.82
CA GLY A 70 0.30 10.69 -10.94
C GLY A 70 -0.06 10.77 -9.45
N ARG A 71 -1.28 10.34 -9.06
CA ARG A 71 -1.81 10.51 -7.70
C ARG A 71 -2.57 9.29 -7.21
N ALA A 72 -2.39 8.97 -5.92
CA ALA A 72 -3.20 7.99 -5.21
C ALA A 72 -3.71 8.58 -3.90
N PHE A 73 -4.94 8.25 -3.52
CA PHE A 73 -5.51 8.63 -2.23
C PHE A 73 -5.41 7.44 -1.29
N PHE A 74 -4.98 7.70 -0.06
CA PHE A 74 -4.87 6.69 0.98
C PHE A 74 -5.16 7.32 2.34
N ARG A 75 -6.23 6.91 2.99
CA ARG A 75 -6.73 7.54 4.23
C ARG A 75 -6.90 9.05 4.06
N TYR A 76 -6.11 9.86 4.75
CA TYR A 76 -6.15 11.34 4.69
C TYR A 76 -5.01 11.92 3.84
N LEU A 77 -4.35 11.09 3.04
CA LEU A 77 -3.18 11.46 2.24
C LEU A 77 -3.53 11.51 0.76
N GLU A 78 -2.92 12.45 0.06
CA GLU A 78 -2.76 12.44 -1.39
C GLU A 78 -1.27 12.18 -1.69
N LEU A 79 -0.99 11.05 -2.33
CA LEU A 79 0.35 10.55 -2.58
C LEU A 79 0.70 10.67 -4.06
N HIS A 80 1.95 10.97 -4.35
CA HIS A 80 2.50 10.87 -5.70
C HIS A 80 2.85 9.41 -5.98
N VAL A 81 2.40 8.92 -7.13
CA VAL A 81 2.69 7.57 -7.62
C VAL A 81 2.90 7.58 -9.12
N GLY A 82 3.50 6.53 -9.65
CA GLY A 82 3.72 6.34 -11.08
C GLY A 82 4.48 5.04 -11.34
N PRO A 83 4.98 4.81 -12.56
CA PRO A 83 5.71 3.59 -12.88
C PRO A 83 6.85 3.33 -11.89
N GLY A 84 7.01 2.05 -11.50
CA GLY A 84 8.06 1.63 -10.58
C GLY A 84 7.67 1.62 -9.10
N VAL A 85 6.45 2.05 -8.73
CA VAL A 85 5.95 1.94 -7.35
C VAL A 85 4.57 1.27 -7.32
N PHE A 86 4.34 0.43 -6.32
CA PHE A 86 3.04 -0.19 -6.07
C PHE A 86 2.00 0.88 -5.70
N VAL A 87 0.83 0.81 -6.35
CA VAL A 87 -0.29 1.70 -6.04
C VAL A 87 -0.93 1.30 -4.71
N PRO A 88 -1.01 2.19 -3.71
CA PRO A 88 -1.68 1.89 -2.44
C PRO A 88 -3.10 1.39 -2.65
N ARG A 89 -3.48 0.30 -1.94
CA ARG A 89 -4.80 -0.31 -2.05
C ARG A 89 -5.70 0.08 -0.87
N PRO A 90 -7.02 0.22 -1.09
CA PRO A 90 -7.96 0.55 -0.01
C PRO A 90 -7.97 -0.48 1.13
N GLU A 91 -7.72 -1.76 0.84
CA GLU A 91 -7.69 -2.85 1.82
C GLU A 91 -6.61 -2.64 2.87
N THR A 92 -5.46 -2.07 2.48
CA THR A 92 -4.34 -1.73 3.37
C THR A 92 -4.72 -0.67 4.42
N GLU A 93 -5.78 0.13 4.18
CA GLU A 93 -6.26 1.08 5.19
C GLU A 93 -6.75 0.39 6.46
N SER A 94 -7.25 -0.86 6.36
CA SER A 94 -7.65 -1.68 7.52
C SER A 94 -6.43 -2.07 8.36
N VAL A 95 -5.31 -2.42 7.71
CA VAL A 95 -4.02 -2.71 8.35
C VAL A 95 -3.55 -1.52 9.18
N VAL A 96 -3.55 -0.32 8.56
CA VAL A 96 -3.14 0.92 9.24
C VAL A 96 -4.10 1.28 10.37
N GLY A 97 -5.41 1.12 10.17
CA GLY A 97 -6.41 1.36 11.22
C GLY A 97 -6.13 0.54 12.47
N TRP A 98 -5.93 -0.76 12.29
CA TRP A 98 -5.58 -1.65 13.39
C TRP A 98 -4.23 -1.29 14.05
N ALA A 99 -3.21 -0.98 13.24
CA ALA A 99 -1.89 -0.55 13.73
C ALA A 99 -1.96 0.70 14.60
N ILE A 100 -2.75 1.70 14.20
CA ILE A 100 -3.00 2.94 14.96
C ILE A 100 -3.64 2.61 16.31
N ASP A 101 -4.67 1.77 16.31
CA ASP A 101 -5.39 1.42 17.54
C ASP A 101 -4.49 0.61 18.49
N ALA A 102 -3.68 -0.31 17.96
CA ALA A 102 -2.70 -1.05 18.74
C ALA A 102 -1.68 -0.12 19.42
N VAL A 103 -1.11 0.83 18.69
CA VAL A 103 -0.13 1.80 19.24
C VAL A 103 -0.80 2.71 20.28
N ARG A 104 -2.03 3.17 20.05
CA ARG A 104 -2.77 3.98 21.01
C ARG A 104 -3.10 3.24 22.30
N ALA A 105 -3.25 1.92 22.23
CA ALA A 105 -3.47 1.07 23.40
C ALA A 105 -2.17 0.78 24.18
N MET A 106 -0.98 1.09 23.63
CA MET A 106 0.28 0.99 24.33
C MET A 106 0.48 2.20 25.23
N ASP A 107 1.01 2.00 26.44
CA ASP A 107 1.39 3.10 27.34
C ASP A 107 2.79 3.63 26.96
N VAL A 108 2.90 4.18 25.74
CA VAL A 108 4.15 4.73 25.18
C VAL A 108 3.92 6.14 24.68
N VAL A 109 4.70 7.10 25.17
CA VAL A 109 4.54 8.53 24.83
C VAL A 109 5.04 8.82 23.41
N GLU A 110 6.15 8.20 23.00
CA GLU A 110 6.81 8.37 21.70
C GLU A 110 7.05 7.01 21.06
N PRO A 111 6.00 6.38 20.49
CA PRO A 111 6.15 5.05 19.93
C PRO A 111 7.12 5.05 18.74
N LEU A 112 8.00 4.05 18.73
CA LEU A 112 8.92 3.77 17.64
C LEU A 112 8.29 2.75 16.69
N ILE A 113 8.05 3.16 15.45
CA ILE A 113 7.35 2.40 14.43
C ILE A 113 8.28 2.16 13.24
N VAL A 114 8.26 0.96 12.70
CA VAL A 114 9.00 0.60 11.49
C VAL A 114 8.01 0.06 10.44
N ASP A 115 7.99 0.69 9.27
CA ASP A 115 7.27 0.24 8.08
C ASP A 115 8.26 -0.43 7.13
N LEU A 116 8.13 -1.74 6.95
CA LEU A 116 8.97 -2.55 6.07
C LEU A 116 8.28 -2.77 4.73
N CYS A 117 9.00 -2.63 3.61
CA CYS A 117 8.47 -2.63 2.26
C CYS A 117 7.49 -1.45 2.04
N THR A 118 7.95 -0.24 2.34
CA THR A 118 7.08 0.94 2.44
C THR A 118 6.47 1.40 1.12
N GLY A 119 7.04 1.01 -0.05
CA GLY A 119 6.55 1.38 -1.37
C GLY A 119 6.45 2.90 -1.53
N SER A 120 5.26 3.42 -1.78
CA SER A 120 5.01 4.87 -1.89
C SER A 120 5.16 5.64 -0.57
N GLY A 121 5.34 4.97 0.57
CA GLY A 121 5.34 5.57 1.90
C GLY A 121 3.96 5.72 2.53
N ALA A 122 2.93 5.12 1.95
CA ALA A 122 1.53 5.29 2.36
C ALA A 122 1.28 4.94 3.83
N ILE A 123 1.75 3.76 4.27
CA ILE A 123 1.59 3.28 5.65
C ILE A 123 2.38 4.17 6.61
N ALA A 124 3.67 4.40 6.32
CA ALA A 124 4.55 5.21 7.17
C ALA A 124 4.00 6.63 7.38
N LEU A 125 3.54 7.28 6.30
CA LEU A 125 2.98 8.63 6.36
C LEU A 125 1.65 8.68 7.13
N ALA A 126 0.76 7.71 6.91
CA ALA A 126 -0.49 7.62 7.65
C ALA A 126 -0.24 7.47 9.16
N LEU A 127 0.68 6.59 9.55
CA LEU A 127 1.08 6.41 10.95
C LEU A 127 1.72 7.68 11.54
N ALA A 128 2.62 8.34 10.80
CA ALA A 128 3.23 9.59 11.24
C ALA A 128 2.21 10.73 11.42
N GLN A 129 1.17 10.77 10.58
CA GLN A 129 0.11 11.77 10.66
C GLN A 129 -0.88 11.49 11.78
N GLU A 130 -1.33 10.22 11.91
CA GLU A 130 -2.45 9.86 12.78
C GLU A 130 -2.02 9.41 14.19
N VAL A 131 -0.72 9.12 14.40
CA VAL A 131 -0.13 8.84 15.72
C VAL A 131 0.82 9.99 16.10
N PRO A 132 0.32 11.02 16.81
CA PRO A 132 1.16 12.14 17.23
C PRO A 132 2.34 11.66 18.08
N ARG A 133 3.51 12.29 17.89
CA ARG A 133 4.79 11.97 18.56
C ARG A 133 5.42 10.63 18.20
N SER A 134 4.83 9.84 17.27
CA SER A 134 5.52 8.65 16.79
C SER A 134 6.83 9.00 16.06
N ARG A 135 7.82 8.13 16.22
CA ARG A 135 9.03 8.10 15.39
C ARG A 135 8.86 6.98 14.38
N VAL A 136 8.70 7.36 13.11
CA VAL A 136 8.41 6.39 12.05
C VAL A 136 9.62 6.25 11.14
N HIS A 137 10.11 5.03 11.00
CA HIS A 137 11.14 4.64 10.05
C HIS A 137 10.49 3.82 8.94
N ALA A 138 10.81 4.14 7.69
CA ALA A 138 10.30 3.47 6.50
C ALA A 138 11.46 2.85 5.73
N VAL A 139 11.33 1.60 5.32
CA VAL A 139 12.38 0.86 4.61
C VAL A 139 11.87 0.48 3.22
N GLU A 140 12.65 0.82 2.18
CA GLU A 140 12.37 0.47 0.79
C GLU A 140 13.62 -0.04 0.10
N LEU A 141 13.47 -1.14 -0.65
CA LEU A 141 14.55 -1.78 -1.40
C LEU A 141 14.69 -1.18 -2.81
N SER A 142 13.55 -0.94 -3.49
CA SER A 142 13.51 -0.53 -4.89
C SER A 142 13.95 0.92 -5.07
N GLU A 143 14.94 1.15 -5.93
CA GLU A 143 15.37 2.50 -6.30
C GLU A 143 14.27 3.27 -7.04
N ASP A 144 13.46 2.59 -7.86
CA ASP A 144 12.36 3.19 -8.59
C ASP A 144 11.24 3.64 -7.65
N ALA A 145 10.87 2.80 -6.67
CA ALA A 145 9.90 3.16 -5.64
C ALA A 145 10.39 4.33 -4.78
N LEU A 146 11.68 4.35 -4.46
CA LEU A 146 12.29 5.43 -3.66
C LEU A 146 12.17 6.82 -4.29
N VAL A 147 12.04 6.91 -5.62
CA VAL A 147 11.77 8.21 -6.30
C VAL A 147 10.46 8.80 -5.77
N TRP A 148 9.43 7.97 -5.69
CA TRP A 148 8.10 8.36 -5.22
C TRP A 148 8.05 8.52 -3.71
N THR A 149 8.65 7.59 -2.97
CA THR A 149 8.69 7.64 -1.50
C THR A 149 9.35 8.93 -1.01
N ARG A 150 10.52 9.29 -1.56
CA ARG A 150 11.23 10.53 -1.19
C ARG A 150 10.36 11.76 -1.40
N LYS A 151 9.64 11.82 -2.55
CA LYS A 151 8.73 12.93 -2.85
C LYS A 151 7.58 13.00 -1.85
N ASN A 152 7.03 11.84 -1.47
CA ASN A 152 5.89 11.77 -0.55
C ASN A 152 6.27 12.10 0.89
N VAL A 153 7.44 11.64 1.35
CA VAL A 153 7.87 11.88 2.75
C VAL A 153 8.52 13.25 2.96
N GLU A 154 8.75 14.01 1.89
CA GLU A 154 9.34 15.36 1.98
C GLU A 154 8.54 16.25 2.94
N GLY A 155 9.21 16.87 3.91
CA GLY A 155 8.58 17.70 4.92
C GLY A 155 7.81 16.95 6.02
N SER A 156 7.75 15.61 5.97
CA SER A 156 7.18 14.77 7.02
C SER A 156 8.20 14.46 8.13
N ARG A 157 7.76 13.70 9.14
CA ARG A 157 8.63 13.19 10.21
C ARG A 157 9.12 11.76 9.96
N VAL A 158 8.80 11.19 8.80
CA VAL A 158 9.22 9.84 8.43
C VAL A 158 10.72 9.83 8.10
N VAL A 159 11.46 8.91 8.70
CA VAL A 159 12.87 8.66 8.37
C VAL A 159 12.93 7.52 7.34
N LEU A 160 13.26 7.87 6.10
CA LEU A 160 13.34 6.91 5.01
C LEU A 160 14.73 6.28 4.92
N HIS A 161 14.75 4.95 4.81
CA HIS A 161 15.94 4.14 4.63
C HIS A 161 15.85 3.34 3.33
N GLN A 162 16.90 3.39 2.52
CA GLN A 162 17.08 2.45 1.41
C GLN A 162 17.72 1.17 1.93
N GLY A 163 17.08 0.03 1.74
CA GLY A 163 17.63 -1.25 2.20
C GLY A 163 16.65 -2.41 2.10
N ASP A 164 17.17 -3.59 2.37
CA ASP A 164 16.40 -4.82 2.40
C ASP A 164 15.67 -4.95 3.75
N ALA A 165 14.35 -5.09 3.69
CA ALA A 165 13.47 -5.30 4.84
C ALA A 165 13.90 -6.50 5.71
N LEU A 166 14.57 -7.49 5.13
CA LEU A 166 15.00 -8.71 5.83
C LEU A 166 16.21 -8.49 6.74
N THR A 167 16.96 -7.41 6.54
CA THR A 167 18.20 -7.11 7.29
C THR A 167 18.25 -5.69 7.86
N ALA A 168 17.20 -4.90 7.61
CA ALA A 168 17.18 -3.48 7.91
C ALA A 168 17.32 -3.14 9.40
N LEU A 169 17.86 -1.97 9.69
CA LEU A 169 17.83 -1.25 10.98
C LEU A 169 18.36 -2.05 12.16
N PRO A 170 19.55 -2.70 12.08
CA PRO A 170 20.10 -3.46 13.21
C PRO A 170 20.34 -2.59 14.47
N GLU A 171 20.50 -1.28 14.30
CA GLU A 171 20.63 -0.32 15.38
C GLU A 171 19.36 -0.13 16.23
N LEU A 172 18.20 -0.58 15.72
CA LEU A 172 16.91 -0.52 16.41
C LEU A 172 16.50 -1.85 17.06
N ASP A 173 17.39 -2.85 17.10
CA ASP A 173 17.12 -4.16 17.68
C ASP A 173 16.58 -4.06 19.10
N GLY A 174 15.46 -4.70 19.37
CA GLY A 174 14.81 -4.76 20.67
C GLY A 174 14.19 -3.44 21.15
N GLN A 175 14.06 -2.42 20.30
CA GLN A 175 13.58 -1.10 20.70
C GLN A 175 12.22 -0.72 20.08
N VAL A 176 11.80 -1.39 19.01
CA VAL A 176 10.63 -1.02 18.21
C VAL A 176 9.34 -1.44 18.92
N ASP A 177 8.35 -0.55 18.93
CA ASP A 177 7.03 -0.80 19.52
C ASP A 177 6.09 -1.50 18.51
N LEU A 178 6.14 -1.07 17.24
CA LEU A 178 5.33 -1.61 16.16
C LEU A 178 6.17 -1.81 14.90
N VAL A 179 6.10 -3.01 14.32
CA VAL A 179 6.51 -3.28 12.95
C VAL A 179 5.26 -3.48 12.11
N VAL A 180 5.16 -2.76 11.00
CA VAL A 180 4.07 -2.92 10.01
C VAL A 180 4.67 -3.21 8.66
N SER A 181 3.98 -3.99 7.84
CA SER A 181 4.42 -4.26 6.46
C SER A 181 3.25 -4.64 5.57
N ASN A 182 3.29 -4.15 4.33
CA ASN A 182 2.59 -4.74 3.20
C ASN A 182 3.65 -5.28 2.23
N PRO A 183 4.13 -6.51 2.43
CA PRO A 183 5.19 -7.12 1.62
C PRO A 183 4.63 -7.73 0.34
N PRO A 184 5.47 -8.10 -0.63
CA PRO A 184 5.04 -9.00 -1.69
C PRO A 184 4.60 -10.35 -1.09
N TYR A 185 3.44 -10.84 -1.55
CA TYR A 185 2.81 -12.06 -1.01
C TYR A 185 2.13 -12.93 -2.08
N ILE A 186 2.25 -12.60 -3.37
CA ILE A 186 1.63 -13.38 -4.44
C ILE A 186 2.56 -14.56 -4.79
N PRO A 187 2.03 -15.82 -4.85
CA PRO A 187 2.77 -16.94 -5.38
C PRO A 187 3.20 -16.72 -6.83
N LEU A 188 4.40 -17.13 -7.19
CA LEU A 188 4.88 -17.06 -8.59
C LEU A 188 3.97 -17.82 -9.56
N THR A 189 3.26 -18.84 -9.06
CA THR A 189 2.32 -19.66 -9.84
C THR A 189 1.00 -18.95 -10.16
N GLU A 190 0.70 -17.85 -9.47
CA GLU A 190 -0.57 -17.11 -9.61
C GLU A 190 -0.50 -15.93 -10.58
N TRP A 191 0.57 -15.81 -11.35
CA TRP A 191 0.79 -14.71 -12.32
C TRP A 191 -0.42 -14.44 -13.22
N GLU A 192 -1.02 -15.50 -13.78
CA GLU A 192 -2.13 -15.37 -14.73
C GLU A 192 -3.44 -14.84 -14.07
N HIS A 193 -3.56 -15.00 -12.75
CA HIS A 193 -4.74 -14.58 -11.99
C HIS A 193 -4.64 -13.14 -11.44
N VAL A 194 -3.45 -12.53 -11.53
CA VAL A 194 -3.26 -11.14 -11.10
C VAL A 194 -4.00 -10.20 -12.05
N ALA A 195 -4.71 -9.21 -11.49
CA ALA A 195 -5.39 -8.21 -12.30
C ALA A 195 -4.42 -7.50 -13.26
N PRO A 196 -4.81 -7.26 -14.52
CA PRO A 196 -3.92 -6.68 -15.53
C PRO A 196 -3.23 -5.39 -15.09
N GLU A 197 -3.91 -4.53 -14.35
CA GLU A 197 -3.36 -3.29 -13.80
C GLU A 197 -2.14 -3.54 -12.90
N ALA A 198 -2.21 -4.56 -12.05
CA ALA A 198 -1.09 -4.91 -11.18
C ALA A 198 -0.04 -5.72 -11.93
N ARG A 199 -0.47 -6.76 -12.67
CA ARG A 199 0.43 -7.67 -13.37
C ARG A 199 1.36 -6.98 -14.37
N ASP A 200 0.81 -6.03 -15.15
CA ASP A 200 1.49 -5.44 -16.29
C ASP A 200 2.14 -4.07 -15.96
N HIS A 201 1.80 -3.47 -14.79
CA HIS A 201 2.22 -2.12 -14.43
C HIS A 201 2.84 -1.96 -13.04
N ASP A 202 2.45 -2.78 -12.04
CA ASP A 202 3.13 -2.76 -10.76
C ASP A 202 4.46 -3.54 -10.83
N PRO A 203 5.49 -3.18 -10.06
CA PRO A 203 6.76 -3.89 -10.07
C PRO A 203 6.62 -5.33 -9.58
N GLU A 204 7.21 -6.31 -10.30
CA GLU A 204 7.21 -7.72 -9.88
C GLU A 204 7.75 -7.90 -8.44
N LEU A 205 8.77 -7.12 -8.07
CA LEU A 205 9.36 -7.11 -6.73
C LEU A 205 8.35 -6.75 -5.64
N ALA A 206 7.30 -5.98 -5.95
CA ALA A 206 6.25 -5.59 -5.02
C ALA A 206 5.10 -6.60 -4.95
N LEU A 207 5.06 -7.59 -5.86
CA LEU A 207 3.95 -8.53 -6.00
C LEU A 207 4.32 -9.94 -5.54
N PHE A 208 5.43 -10.51 -6.05
CA PHE A 208 5.70 -11.94 -5.98
C PHE A 208 6.71 -12.32 -4.89
N SER A 209 6.46 -13.44 -4.20
CA SER A 209 7.27 -13.90 -3.08
C SER A 209 7.34 -15.42 -2.99
N GLY A 210 8.21 -16.02 -3.80
CA GLY A 210 8.43 -17.46 -3.79
C GLY A 210 7.28 -18.29 -4.38
N GLU A 211 7.35 -19.61 -4.19
CA GLU A 211 6.37 -20.54 -4.77
C GLU A 211 4.99 -20.46 -4.10
N ASP A 212 4.95 -20.20 -2.79
CA ASP A 212 3.71 -20.12 -1.99
C ASP A 212 3.35 -18.68 -1.58
N GLY A 213 4.12 -17.68 -2.03
CA GLY A 213 3.90 -16.27 -1.71
C GLY A 213 4.35 -15.85 -0.30
N LEU A 214 4.96 -16.73 0.49
CA LEU A 214 5.24 -16.46 1.91
C LEU A 214 6.72 -16.22 2.24
N ASP A 215 7.63 -16.25 1.27
CA ASP A 215 9.07 -16.15 1.56
C ASP A 215 9.44 -14.80 2.20
N THR A 216 8.91 -13.70 1.69
CA THR A 216 9.13 -12.37 2.26
C THR A 216 8.49 -12.25 3.64
N ILE A 217 7.28 -12.77 3.84
CA ILE A 217 6.59 -12.78 5.14
C ILE A 217 7.41 -13.54 6.18
N ARG A 218 7.96 -14.70 5.83
CA ARG A 218 8.87 -15.48 6.71
C ARG A 218 10.16 -14.72 7.03
N GLY A 219 10.66 -13.95 6.08
CA GLY A 219 11.82 -13.07 6.29
C GLY A 219 11.50 -11.92 7.23
N ILE A 220 10.37 -11.25 7.02
CA ILE A 220 9.91 -10.14 7.86
C ILE A 220 9.59 -10.62 9.28
N GLU A 221 9.04 -11.83 9.46
CA GLU A 221 8.85 -12.40 10.80
C GLU A 221 10.14 -12.36 11.62
N ARG A 222 11.26 -12.82 11.05
CA ARG A 222 12.57 -12.80 11.73
C ARG A 222 13.06 -11.38 12.02
N THR A 223 12.91 -10.48 11.07
CA THR A 223 13.28 -9.07 11.22
C THR A 223 12.42 -8.38 12.26
N ALA A 224 11.12 -8.59 12.25
CA ALA A 224 10.19 -8.04 13.23
C ALA A 224 10.51 -8.57 14.64
N HIS A 225 10.78 -9.88 14.79
CA HIS A 225 11.17 -10.45 16.08
C HIS A 225 12.45 -9.82 16.63
N ARG A 226 13.42 -9.53 15.78
CA ARG A 226 14.68 -8.87 16.16
C ARG A 226 14.45 -7.42 16.58
N LEU A 227 13.69 -6.66 15.78
CA LEU A 227 13.46 -5.22 15.99
C LEU A 227 12.56 -4.93 17.19
N LEU A 228 11.48 -5.67 17.36
CA LEU A 228 10.48 -5.42 18.39
C LEU A 228 11.07 -5.56 19.79
N ARG A 229 10.69 -4.67 20.70
CA ARG A 229 10.89 -4.90 22.14
C ARG A 229 9.95 -6.01 22.64
N PRO A 230 10.21 -6.63 23.81
CA PRO A 230 9.23 -7.50 24.46
C PRO A 230 7.87 -6.80 24.61
N GLY A 231 6.79 -7.45 24.19
CA GLY A 231 5.45 -6.89 24.15
C GLY A 231 5.14 -5.99 22.95
N GLY A 232 6.12 -5.69 22.08
CA GLY A 232 5.91 -5.01 20.82
C GLY A 232 5.12 -5.87 19.83
N VAL A 233 4.53 -5.26 18.80
CA VAL A 233 3.56 -5.91 17.91
C VAL A 233 4.00 -5.83 16.47
N VAL A 234 3.79 -6.91 15.72
CA VAL A 234 3.88 -6.94 14.26
C VAL A 234 2.48 -6.96 13.64
N VAL A 235 2.31 -6.24 12.54
CA VAL A 235 1.12 -6.25 11.66
C VAL A 235 1.60 -6.46 10.25
N ILE A 236 1.13 -7.52 9.58
CA ILE A 236 1.60 -7.87 8.25
C ILE A 236 0.43 -8.21 7.32
N GLU A 237 0.36 -7.52 6.19
CA GLU A 237 -0.65 -7.79 5.15
C GLU A 237 -0.32 -9.09 4.40
N HIS A 238 -1.38 -9.79 3.94
CA HIS A 238 -1.27 -11.00 3.13
C HIS A 238 -2.48 -11.15 2.19
N ALA A 239 -2.42 -12.10 1.26
CA ALA A 239 -3.54 -12.43 0.39
C ALA A 239 -4.71 -13.02 1.20
N ASP A 240 -5.94 -12.80 0.73
CA ASP A 240 -7.16 -13.32 1.38
C ASP A 240 -7.18 -14.86 1.48
N THR A 241 -6.45 -15.56 0.63
CA THR A 241 -6.26 -17.01 0.66
C THR A 241 -5.25 -17.50 1.70
N GLN A 242 -4.44 -16.59 2.28
CA GLN A 242 -3.33 -16.92 3.18
C GLN A 242 -3.67 -16.78 4.68
N GLY A 243 -4.88 -16.32 5.04
CA GLY A 243 -5.30 -16.11 6.44
C GLY A 243 -5.19 -17.34 7.32
N GLY A 244 -5.34 -18.55 6.75
CA GLY A 244 -5.13 -19.80 7.47
C GLY A 244 -3.66 -20.23 7.61
N GLN A 245 -2.71 -19.52 7.00
CA GLN A 245 -1.29 -19.91 6.98
C GLN A 245 -0.39 -18.91 7.70
N VAL A 246 -0.61 -17.60 7.46
CA VAL A 246 0.29 -16.55 7.95
C VAL A 246 0.38 -16.50 9.48
N PRO A 247 -0.71 -16.62 10.28
CA PRO A 247 -0.61 -16.65 11.74
C PRO A 247 0.28 -17.79 12.26
N TRP A 248 0.35 -18.93 11.56
CA TRP A 248 1.20 -20.07 11.93
C TRP A 248 2.70 -19.85 11.71
N ILE A 249 3.08 -18.75 11.08
CA ILE A 249 4.49 -18.33 10.99
C ILE A 249 4.97 -17.76 12.34
N PHE A 250 4.03 -17.18 13.11
CA PHE A 250 4.27 -16.52 14.39
C PHE A 250 3.95 -17.47 15.58
N THR A 251 4.86 -18.39 15.88
CA THR A 251 4.64 -19.43 16.91
C THR A 251 5.24 -19.07 18.26
N GLU A 252 4.68 -19.65 19.34
CA GLU A 252 5.22 -19.52 20.70
C GLU A 252 6.67 -20.00 20.80
N GLU A 253 7.03 -21.07 20.08
CA GLU A 253 8.39 -21.62 20.03
C GLU A 253 9.41 -20.63 19.45
N ARG A 254 8.94 -19.70 18.61
CA ARG A 254 9.73 -18.62 18.03
C ARG A 254 9.68 -17.33 18.87
N GLY A 255 9.03 -17.36 20.03
CA GLY A 255 8.91 -16.21 20.91
C GLY A 255 7.79 -15.25 20.55
N TRP A 256 6.72 -15.75 19.91
CA TRP A 256 5.52 -14.97 19.62
C TRP A 256 4.36 -15.37 20.53
N ALA A 257 3.44 -14.44 20.73
CA ALA A 257 2.17 -14.62 21.42
C ALA A 257 1.05 -13.93 20.65
N ASP A 258 -0.19 -14.30 20.94
CA ASP A 258 -1.41 -13.65 20.41
C ASP A 258 -1.47 -13.57 18.88
N ALA A 259 -0.91 -14.55 18.16
CA ALA A 259 -0.99 -14.59 16.71
C ALA A 259 -2.44 -14.75 16.24
N ALA A 260 -2.90 -13.83 15.37
CA ALA A 260 -4.27 -13.81 14.88
C ALA A 260 -4.36 -13.30 13.44
N ASP A 261 -5.35 -13.80 12.69
CA ASP A 261 -5.76 -13.25 11.40
C ASP A 261 -6.89 -12.24 11.57
N HIS A 262 -6.91 -11.21 10.73
CA HIS A 262 -7.91 -10.14 10.75
C HIS A 262 -8.47 -9.88 9.34
N PRO A 263 -9.78 -9.65 9.23
CA PRO A 263 -10.41 -9.31 7.96
C PRO A 263 -10.28 -7.81 7.63
N ASP A 264 -10.40 -7.52 6.33
CA ASP A 264 -10.66 -6.17 5.85
C ASP A 264 -12.15 -5.77 6.01
N LEU A 265 -12.50 -4.55 5.54
CA LEU A 265 -13.86 -4.04 5.59
C LEU A 265 -14.86 -4.85 4.74
N ASN A 266 -14.37 -5.70 3.83
CA ASN A 266 -15.20 -6.62 3.04
C ASN A 266 -15.30 -8.01 3.71
N ASN A 267 -14.82 -8.14 4.95
CA ASN A 267 -14.81 -9.38 5.72
C ASN A 267 -13.99 -10.51 5.06
N ARG A 268 -12.92 -10.15 4.33
CA ARG A 268 -11.95 -11.11 3.78
C ARG A 268 -10.69 -11.10 4.64
N PRO A 269 -10.07 -12.25 4.92
CA PRO A 269 -8.75 -12.30 5.56
C PRO A 269 -7.80 -11.31 4.87
N ARG A 270 -7.07 -10.52 5.64
CA ARG A 270 -6.24 -9.46 5.04
C ARG A 270 -4.91 -9.25 5.71
N PHE A 271 -4.83 -9.39 7.02
CA PHE A 271 -3.56 -9.19 7.72
C PHE A 271 -3.47 -10.03 8.97
N ALA A 272 -2.27 -10.44 9.29
CA ALA A 272 -1.97 -11.13 10.53
C ALA A 272 -1.29 -10.17 11.52
N THR A 273 -1.51 -10.43 12.80
CA THR A 273 -0.84 -9.76 13.91
C THR A 273 -0.22 -10.78 14.85
N ALA A 274 0.87 -10.38 15.50
CA ALA A 274 1.44 -11.13 16.61
C ALA A 274 2.17 -10.18 17.57
N ARG A 275 2.34 -10.62 18.82
CA ARG A 275 3.06 -9.88 19.85
C ARG A 275 4.38 -10.60 20.15
N ARG A 276 5.50 -9.86 20.21
CA ARG A 276 6.73 -10.44 20.73
C ARG A 276 6.52 -10.82 22.22
N ALA A 277 6.73 -12.09 22.56
CA ALA A 277 6.55 -12.58 23.92
C ALA A 277 7.44 -11.82 24.91
N THR A 278 6.93 -11.62 26.10
CA THR A 278 7.73 -11.14 27.24
C THR A 278 8.45 -12.32 27.87
N PRO A 279 9.71 -12.16 28.27
CA PRO A 279 10.48 -13.22 28.93
C PRO A 279 9.81 -13.78 30.18
#